data_7fcaf9d54f0919c8bacec1696bcbfb25
#
_entry.id   7fcaf9d54f0919c8bacec1696bcbfb25
#
_cell.length_a   1.000
_cell.length_b   1.000
_cell.length_c   1.000
_cell.angle_alpha   90.00
_cell.angle_beta   90.00
_cell.angle_gamma   90.00
#
_symmetry.space_group_name_H-M   'P 1'
#
loop_
_entity.id
_entity.type
_entity.pdbx_description
1 polymer ?
#
loop_
_entity_poly.entity_id
_entity_poly.type
_entity_poly.pdbx_seq_one_letter_code
_entity_poly.pdbx_strand_id
1 'polypeptide(L)'
;MKIEIFTDGAAKGNPGRGGYGALLRFNDVVKELSEGFRMTTNNRMELLAVIVALESLKTNQYPVHIYSDSKYVIDSISKKWVFNWVKTGFKGKKNKDLWLRYLEIHPKFNLVFHWVKGHAGHIENERCDVLAVAAADGENLKIDDFFEREREK
;
A
#
# COMPACT_ATOMS: atom_id res chain seq x y z
N MET A 1 -16.31 14.84 -9.23
CA MET A 1 -15.79 13.51 -9.62
C MET A 1 -14.54 13.19 -8.83
N LYS A 2 -14.36 11.94 -8.49
CA LYS A 2 -13.20 11.50 -7.70
C LYS A 2 -12.79 10.09 -8.11
N ILE A 3 -11.52 9.78 -7.90
CA ILE A 3 -11.00 8.42 -8.03
C ILE A 3 -11.01 7.83 -6.63
N GLU A 4 -11.48 6.61 -6.49
CA GLU A 4 -11.46 5.89 -5.22
C GLU A 4 -10.49 4.72 -5.31
N ILE A 5 -9.62 4.60 -4.31
CA ILE A 5 -8.66 3.51 -4.20
C ILE A 5 -8.89 2.81 -2.86
N PHE A 6 -9.05 1.50 -2.91
CA PHE A 6 -9.18 0.66 -1.74
C PHE A 6 -7.97 -0.26 -1.70
N THR A 7 -7.35 -0.43 -0.55
CA THR A 7 -6.10 -1.18 -0.44
C THR A 7 -6.09 -2.10 0.77
N ASP A 8 -5.34 -3.19 0.66
CA ASP A 8 -5.04 -4.06 1.78
C ASP A 8 -3.71 -4.77 1.56
N GLY A 9 -3.10 -5.21 2.64
CA GLY A 9 -1.89 -6.00 2.62
C GLY A 9 -1.96 -7.09 3.67
N ALA A 10 -1.30 -8.20 3.40
CA ALA A 10 -1.29 -9.34 4.31
C ALA A 10 0.09 -9.99 4.32
N ALA A 11 0.48 -10.54 5.46
CA ALA A 11 1.67 -11.37 5.57
C ALA A 11 1.37 -12.55 6.47
N LYS A 12 1.73 -13.74 6.01
CA LYS A 12 1.54 -14.99 6.77
C LYS A 12 2.80 -15.28 7.56
N GLY A 13 2.74 -15.03 8.89
CA GLY A 13 3.94 -14.86 9.68
C GLY A 13 4.57 -13.52 9.31
N ASN A 14 4.82 -12.68 10.24
CA ASN A 14 5.29 -11.32 9.96
C ASN A 14 6.71 -11.14 10.50
N PRO A 15 7.79 -11.40 9.70
CA PRO A 15 7.77 -11.56 8.24
C PRO A 15 7.41 -12.97 7.78
N GLY A 16 7.01 -13.05 6.51
CA GLY A 16 6.66 -14.30 5.86
C GLY A 16 6.17 -14.04 4.44
N ARG A 17 5.49 -15.02 3.86
CA ARG A 17 4.84 -14.85 2.57
C ARG A 17 3.79 -13.74 2.71
N GLY A 18 3.75 -12.83 1.76
CA GLY A 18 2.79 -11.74 1.81
C GLY A 18 2.25 -11.38 0.46
N GLY A 19 1.25 -10.51 0.46
CA GLY A 19 0.66 -10.01 -0.76
C GLY A 19 -0.09 -8.72 -0.51
N TYR A 20 -0.38 -8.02 -1.60
CA TYR A 20 -1.23 -6.84 -1.53
C TYR A 20 -2.39 -6.97 -2.50
N GLY A 21 -3.45 -6.24 -2.22
CA GLY A 21 -4.59 -6.08 -3.10
C GLY A 21 -5.02 -4.62 -3.14
N ALA A 22 -5.37 -4.17 -4.33
CA ALA A 22 -5.90 -2.82 -4.53
C ALA A 22 -7.05 -2.87 -5.52
N LEU A 23 -8.08 -2.06 -5.27
CA LEU A 23 -9.22 -1.88 -6.14
C LEU A 23 -9.34 -0.40 -6.43
N LEU A 24 -9.30 -0.03 -7.72
CA LEU A 24 -9.44 1.35 -8.16
C LEU A 24 -10.78 1.50 -8.85
N ARG A 25 -11.50 2.55 -8.51
CA ARG A 25 -12.81 2.82 -9.11
C ARG A 25 -12.90 4.28 -9.56
N PHE A 26 -13.29 4.46 -10.82
CA PHE A 26 -13.60 5.77 -11.38
C PHE A 26 -14.89 5.63 -12.20
N ASN A 27 -15.96 6.25 -11.74
CA ASN A 27 -17.31 6.04 -12.28
C ASN A 27 -17.64 4.54 -12.23
N ASP A 28 -17.97 3.95 -13.38
CA ASP A 28 -18.32 2.53 -13.49
C ASP A 28 -17.12 1.63 -13.84
N VAL A 29 -15.93 2.22 -13.98
CA VAL A 29 -14.72 1.47 -14.32
C VAL A 29 -14.02 1.02 -13.04
N VAL A 30 -13.77 -0.28 -12.95
CA VAL A 30 -13.10 -0.89 -11.79
C VAL A 30 -11.87 -1.64 -12.29
N LYS A 31 -10.74 -1.46 -11.60
CA LYS A 31 -9.50 -2.15 -11.86
C LYS A 31 -8.97 -2.76 -10.58
N GLU A 32 -8.51 -4.01 -10.64
CA GLU A 32 -7.91 -4.68 -9.50
C GLU A 32 -6.44 -4.94 -9.74
N LEU A 33 -5.63 -4.78 -8.69
CA LEU A 33 -4.18 -5.05 -8.72
C LEU A 33 -3.84 -5.94 -7.53
N SER A 34 -2.95 -6.89 -7.75
CA SER A 34 -2.46 -7.74 -6.67
C SER A 34 -1.12 -8.36 -7.04
N GLU A 35 -0.27 -8.60 -6.05
CA GLU A 35 0.98 -9.32 -6.21
C GLU A 35 1.34 -9.99 -4.90
N GLY A 36 2.05 -11.12 -4.99
CA GLY A 36 2.54 -11.85 -3.84
C GLY A 36 4.06 -11.86 -3.77
N PHE A 37 4.59 -11.95 -2.56
CA PHE A 37 6.02 -11.93 -2.27
C PHE A 37 6.39 -13.09 -1.33
N ARG A 38 7.54 -13.69 -1.58
CA ARG A 38 7.95 -14.87 -0.80
C ARG A 38 8.34 -14.57 0.64
N MET A 39 8.84 -13.35 0.89
CA MET A 39 9.29 -12.92 2.22
C MET A 39 9.17 -11.41 2.33
N THR A 40 8.22 -10.96 3.15
CA THR A 40 7.95 -9.53 3.33
C THR A 40 7.23 -9.31 4.66
N THR A 41 6.72 -8.09 4.89
CA THR A 41 5.97 -7.77 6.10
C THR A 41 4.60 -7.20 5.75
N ASN A 42 3.71 -7.24 6.73
CA ASN A 42 2.38 -6.67 6.59
C ASN A 42 2.44 -5.18 6.23
N ASN A 43 3.26 -4.41 6.96
CA ASN A 43 3.37 -2.97 6.71
C ASN A 43 3.90 -2.65 5.31
N ARG A 44 4.85 -3.45 4.81
CA ARG A 44 5.36 -3.27 3.45
C ARG A 44 4.26 -3.50 2.42
N MET A 45 3.46 -4.54 2.61
CA MET A 45 2.36 -4.86 1.68
C MET A 45 1.26 -3.80 1.72
N GLU A 46 0.92 -3.31 2.90
CA GLU A 46 -0.05 -2.21 3.04
C GLU A 46 0.41 -0.94 2.30
N LEU A 47 1.67 -0.58 2.47
CA LEU A 47 2.23 0.61 1.81
C LEU A 47 2.38 0.40 0.30
N LEU A 48 2.86 -0.77 -0.10
CA LEU A 48 3.07 -1.07 -1.53
C LEU A 48 1.75 -1.05 -2.31
N ALA A 49 0.66 -1.51 -1.68
CA ALA A 49 -0.67 -1.45 -2.31
C ALA A 49 -1.03 -0.01 -2.70
N VAL A 50 -0.81 0.95 -1.80
CA VAL A 50 -1.07 2.36 -2.07
C VAL A 50 -0.17 2.88 -3.19
N ILE A 51 1.12 2.56 -3.13
CA ILE A 51 2.10 3.03 -4.12
C ILE A 51 1.74 2.53 -5.51
N VAL A 52 1.54 1.23 -5.66
CA VAL A 52 1.26 0.62 -6.97
C VAL A 52 -0.06 1.14 -7.55
N ALA A 53 -1.07 1.31 -6.70
CA ALA A 53 -2.34 1.86 -7.14
C ALA A 53 -2.17 3.28 -7.69
N LEU A 54 -1.45 4.14 -6.98
CA LEU A 54 -1.20 5.51 -7.44
C LEU A 54 -0.36 5.55 -8.70
N GLU A 55 0.66 4.69 -8.80
CA GLU A 55 1.51 4.62 -9.99
C GLU A 55 0.75 4.16 -11.22
N SER A 56 -0.34 3.44 -11.04
CA SER A 56 -1.15 2.95 -12.16
C SER A 56 -2.08 4.03 -12.75
N LEU A 57 -2.26 5.14 -12.06
CA LEU A 57 -3.14 6.21 -12.52
C LEU A 57 -2.53 6.96 -13.71
N LYS A 58 -3.36 7.26 -14.70
CA LYS A 58 -2.95 7.95 -15.93
C LYS A 58 -3.30 9.43 -15.94
N THR A 59 -3.98 9.91 -14.90
CA THR A 59 -4.41 11.30 -14.81
C THR A 59 -4.28 11.80 -13.38
N ASN A 60 -4.04 13.09 -13.22
CA ASN A 60 -4.04 13.76 -11.91
C ASN A 60 -5.10 14.85 -11.82
N GLN A 61 -6.10 14.81 -12.72
CA GLN A 61 -7.14 15.83 -12.78
C GLN A 61 -8.19 15.75 -11.69
N TYR A 62 -8.31 14.61 -11.04
CA TYR A 62 -9.37 14.35 -10.05
C TYR A 62 -8.78 14.07 -8.67
N PRO A 63 -9.47 14.48 -7.60
CA PRO A 63 -9.04 14.09 -6.27
C PRO A 63 -9.05 12.56 -6.13
N VAL A 64 -8.08 12.03 -5.41
CA VAL A 64 -7.93 10.59 -5.18
C VAL A 64 -8.20 10.30 -3.71
N HIS A 65 -9.25 9.52 -3.44
CA HIS A 65 -9.60 9.09 -2.10
C HIS A 65 -9.08 7.68 -1.86
N ILE A 66 -8.27 7.51 -0.83
CA ILE A 66 -7.64 6.22 -0.50
C ILE A 66 -8.23 5.71 0.81
N TYR A 67 -8.73 4.48 0.77
CA TYR A 67 -9.35 3.81 1.91
C TYR A 67 -8.47 2.65 2.35
N SER A 68 -7.95 2.71 3.57
CA SER A 68 -7.06 1.69 4.12
C SER A 68 -7.34 1.48 5.61
N ASP A 69 -7.15 0.26 6.08
CA ASP A 69 -7.24 -0.06 7.51
C ASP A 69 -5.88 0.01 8.20
N SER A 70 -4.82 0.31 7.46
CA SER A 70 -3.47 0.39 8.02
C SER A 70 -3.24 1.73 8.72
N LYS A 71 -3.25 1.70 10.05
CA LYS A 71 -2.89 2.88 10.83
C LYS A 71 -1.47 3.34 10.54
N TYR A 72 -0.56 2.38 10.29
CA TYR A 72 0.81 2.70 9.95
C TYR A 72 0.89 3.61 8.72
N VAL A 73 0.23 3.22 7.63
CA VAL A 73 0.26 4.00 6.38
C VAL A 73 -0.46 5.33 6.56
N ILE A 74 -1.69 5.28 7.07
CA ILE A 74 -2.53 6.48 7.20
C ILE A 74 -1.86 7.52 8.11
N ASP A 75 -1.42 7.11 9.29
CA ASP A 75 -0.84 8.04 10.25
C ASP A 75 0.52 8.60 9.79
N SER A 76 1.35 7.75 9.16
CA SER A 76 2.65 8.20 8.66
C SER A 76 2.51 9.35 7.66
N ILE A 77 1.44 9.32 6.86
CA ILE A 77 1.18 10.36 5.86
C ILE A 77 0.36 11.51 6.46
N SER A 78 -0.77 11.19 7.07
CA SER A 78 -1.73 12.20 7.56
C SER A 78 -1.20 13.01 8.72
N LYS A 79 -0.42 12.40 9.59
CA LYS A 79 0.24 13.10 10.71
C LYS A 79 1.61 13.65 10.32
N LYS A 80 1.96 13.54 9.06
CA LYS A 80 3.18 14.08 8.46
C LYS A 80 4.48 13.49 9.03
N TRP A 81 4.41 12.31 9.63
CA TRP A 81 5.58 11.65 10.20
C TRP A 81 6.64 11.36 9.15
N VAL A 82 6.24 10.86 7.97
CA VAL A 82 7.17 10.49 6.92
C VAL A 82 7.96 11.70 6.41
N PHE A 83 7.35 12.88 6.42
CA PHE A 83 8.03 14.11 5.97
C PHE A 83 9.11 14.54 6.96
N ASN A 84 8.94 14.21 8.24
CA ASN A 84 9.97 14.44 9.25
C ASN A 84 11.08 13.39 9.14
N TRP A 85 10.74 12.14 8.82
CA TRP A 85 11.75 11.08 8.65
C TRP A 85 12.73 11.38 7.53
N VAL A 86 12.28 12.05 6.47
CA VAL A 86 13.18 12.49 5.38
C VAL A 86 14.32 13.34 5.92
N LYS A 87 14.01 14.25 6.86
CA LYS A 87 14.99 15.17 7.43
C LYS A 87 16.11 14.46 8.19
N THR A 88 15.84 13.28 8.71
CA THR A 88 16.80 12.48 9.47
C THR A 88 17.36 11.30 8.66
N GLY A 89 17.10 11.26 7.35
CA GLY A 89 17.55 10.17 6.48
C GLY A 89 16.93 8.84 6.85
N PHE A 90 15.74 8.85 7.45
CA PHE A 90 15.02 7.66 7.93
C PHE A 90 15.79 6.91 9.02
N LYS A 91 16.63 7.59 9.78
CA LYS A 91 17.39 6.97 10.87
C LYS A 91 16.46 6.31 11.87
N GLY A 92 16.67 5.00 12.10
CA GLY A 92 15.83 4.21 13.01
C GLY A 92 14.45 3.89 12.46
N LYS A 93 14.18 4.18 11.17
CA LYS A 93 12.89 3.90 10.55
C LYS A 93 13.00 2.82 9.49
N LYS A 94 11.95 2.01 9.38
CA LYS A 94 11.87 0.91 8.41
C LYS A 94 11.21 1.39 7.11
N ASN A 95 11.38 0.59 6.08
CA ASN A 95 10.66 0.76 4.81
C ASN A 95 11.05 2.03 4.04
N LYS A 96 12.31 2.45 4.22
CA LYS A 96 12.84 3.64 3.56
C LYS A 96 12.64 3.60 2.04
N ASP A 97 12.91 2.46 1.41
CA ASP A 97 12.77 2.29 -0.03
C ASP A 97 11.36 2.61 -0.51
N LEU A 98 10.37 2.05 0.17
CA LEU A 98 8.97 2.26 -0.20
C LEU A 98 8.52 3.68 0.09
N TRP A 99 8.95 4.26 1.21
CA TRP A 99 8.59 5.64 1.53
C TRP A 99 9.19 6.63 0.56
N LEU A 100 10.44 6.41 0.10
CA LEU A 100 11.04 7.28 -0.92
C LEU A 100 10.27 7.18 -2.24
N ARG A 101 9.85 5.98 -2.63
CA ARG A 101 9.03 5.76 -3.81
C ARG A 101 7.67 6.46 -3.67
N TYR A 102 7.04 6.36 -2.51
CA TYR A 102 5.78 7.06 -2.23
C TYR A 102 5.93 8.58 -2.34
N LEU A 103 7.01 9.12 -1.78
CA LEU A 103 7.23 10.58 -1.75
C LEU A 103 7.42 11.19 -3.15
N GLU A 104 7.89 10.41 -4.12
CA GLU A 104 7.95 10.86 -5.51
C GLU A 104 6.56 11.02 -6.12
N ILE A 105 5.60 10.22 -5.65
CA ILE A 105 4.23 10.22 -6.16
C ILE A 105 3.37 11.29 -5.48
N HIS A 106 3.60 11.49 -4.20
CA HIS A 106 2.76 12.32 -3.33
C HIS A 106 2.42 13.69 -3.91
N PRO A 107 3.38 14.48 -4.43
CA PRO A 107 3.06 15.82 -4.94
C PRO A 107 2.29 15.84 -6.25
N LYS A 108 2.14 14.71 -6.92
CA LYS A 108 1.49 14.63 -8.22
C LYS A 108 -0.03 14.60 -8.14
N PHE A 109 -0.58 14.29 -6.96
CA PHE A 109 -2.01 14.08 -6.80
C PHE A 109 -2.58 14.89 -5.63
N ASN A 110 -3.89 15.15 -5.70
CA ASN A 110 -4.66 15.65 -4.57
C ASN A 110 -5.19 14.44 -3.82
N LEU A 111 -4.52 14.06 -2.72
CA LEU A 111 -4.79 12.84 -1.98
C LEU A 111 -5.64 13.10 -0.73
N VAL A 112 -6.67 12.29 -0.54
CA VAL A 112 -7.51 12.31 0.65
C VAL A 112 -7.50 10.89 1.23
N PHE A 113 -7.01 10.75 2.46
CA PHE A 113 -6.90 9.45 3.11
C PHE A 113 -8.05 9.22 4.08
N HIS A 114 -8.60 8.00 4.03
CA HIS A 114 -9.68 7.57 4.91
C HIS A 114 -9.25 6.29 5.61
N TRP A 115 -9.28 6.31 6.94
CA TRP A 115 -9.04 5.10 7.71
C TRP A 115 -10.32 4.28 7.82
N VAL A 116 -10.22 2.99 7.50
CA VAL A 116 -11.33 2.05 7.56
C VAL A 116 -11.06 1.08 8.70
N LYS A 117 -11.91 1.09 9.71
CA LYS A 117 -11.72 0.22 10.87
C LYS A 117 -12.05 -1.23 10.52
N GLY A 118 -11.00 -2.06 10.40
CA GLY A 118 -11.12 -3.52 10.38
C GLY A 118 -11.99 -4.14 9.28
N HIS A 119 -12.07 -3.55 8.10
CA HIS A 119 -12.86 -4.02 6.95
C HIS A 119 -14.38 -4.04 7.18
N ALA A 120 -14.88 -3.76 8.38
CA ALA A 120 -16.28 -3.89 8.74
C ALA A 120 -17.18 -3.05 7.83
N GLY A 121 -18.02 -3.72 7.04
CA GLY A 121 -18.99 -3.06 6.17
C GLY A 121 -18.42 -2.44 4.89
N HIS A 122 -17.14 -2.62 4.61
CA HIS A 122 -16.52 -2.14 3.39
C HIS A 122 -16.26 -3.29 2.43
N ILE A 123 -17.20 -3.49 1.51
CA ILE A 123 -17.13 -4.57 0.51
C ILE A 123 -15.84 -4.48 -0.31
N GLU A 124 -15.46 -3.27 -0.71
CA GLU A 124 -14.26 -3.04 -1.52
C GLU A 124 -12.97 -3.40 -0.76
N ASN A 125 -12.88 -3.04 0.52
CA ASN A 125 -11.72 -3.40 1.34
C ASN A 125 -11.69 -4.89 1.66
N GLU A 126 -12.85 -5.53 1.81
CA GLU A 126 -12.93 -6.99 1.94
C GLU A 126 -12.43 -7.68 0.67
N ARG A 127 -12.78 -7.12 -0.50
CA ARG A 127 -12.27 -7.64 -1.77
C ARG A 127 -10.74 -7.52 -1.85
N CYS A 128 -10.18 -6.41 -1.37
CA CYS A 128 -8.73 -6.22 -1.34
C CYS A 128 -8.05 -7.22 -0.42
N ASP A 129 -8.67 -7.57 0.70
CA ASP A 129 -8.16 -8.61 1.59
C ASP A 129 -8.09 -9.96 0.87
N VAL A 130 -9.16 -10.32 0.17
CA VAL A 130 -9.20 -11.56 -0.62
C VAL A 130 -8.08 -11.58 -1.66
N LEU A 131 -7.89 -10.48 -2.37
CA LEU A 131 -6.81 -10.34 -3.37
C LEU A 131 -5.43 -10.50 -2.72
N ALA A 132 -5.21 -9.85 -1.58
CA ALA A 132 -3.93 -9.88 -0.88
C ALA A 132 -3.60 -11.29 -0.38
N VAL A 133 -4.56 -11.96 0.24
CA VAL A 133 -4.38 -13.32 0.76
C VAL A 133 -4.14 -14.32 -0.38
N ALA A 134 -4.93 -14.22 -1.45
CA ALA A 134 -4.76 -15.09 -2.61
C ALA A 134 -3.38 -14.90 -3.26
N ALA A 135 -2.91 -13.67 -3.34
CA ALA A 135 -1.59 -13.37 -3.89
C ALA A 135 -0.48 -13.97 -3.01
N ALA A 136 -0.61 -13.85 -1.68
CA ALA A 136 0.36 -14.43 -0.75
C ALA A 136 0.41 -15.96 -0.83
N ASP A 137 -0.71 -16.60 -1.15
CA ASP A 137 -0.82 -18.05 -1.27
C ASP A 137 -0.43 -18.57 -2.65
N GLY A 138 -0.15 -17.68 -3.60
CA GLY A 138 0.13 -18.06 -4.98
C GLY A 138 1.49 -18.71 -5.17
N GLU A 139 1.75 -19.17 -6.41
CA GLU A 139 2.99 -19.85 -6.76
C GLU A 139 4.03 -18.93 -7.36
N ASN A 140 3.59 -17.84 -7.98
CA ASN A 140 4.50 -16.91 -8.67
C ASN A 140 4.86 -15.74 -7.75
N LEU A 141 5.50 -16.07 -6.64
CA LEU A 141 5.88 -15.06 -5.65
C LEU A 141 7.12 -14.29 -6.10
N LYS A 142 7.07 -12.98 -5.93
CA LYS A 142 8.18 -12.09 -6.21
C LYS A 142 9.15 -12.05 -5.04
N ILE A 143 10.31 -11.46 -5.29
CA ILE A 143 11.31 -11.22 -4.26
C ILE A 143 11.18 -9.75 -3.83
N ASP A 144 11.06 -9.54 -2.53
CA ASP A 144 11.12 -8.19 -1.95
C ASP A 144 12.60 -7.88 -1.71
N ASP A 145 13.26 -7.39 -2.74
CA ASP A 145 14.73 -7.26 -2.78
C ASP A 145 15.30 -6.46 -1.63
N PHE A 146 14.78 -5.27 -1.40
CA PHE A 146 15.29 -4.40 -0.35
C PHE A 146 15.11 -5.07 1.02
N PHE A 147 13.94 -5.61 1.28
CA PHE A 147 13.64 -6.24 2.56
C PHE A 147 14.55 -7.44 2.82
N GLU A 148 14.71 -8.31 1.84
CA GLU A 148 15.54 -9.51 2.00
C GLU A 148 17.01 -9.16 2.19
N ARG A 149 17.52 -8.16 1.46
CA ARG A 149 18.90 -7.69 1.62
C ARG A 149 19.14 -7.07 3.00
N GLU A 150 18.20 -6.29 3.50
CA GLU A 150 18.34 -5.66 4.80
C GLU A 150 18.35 -6.69 5.94
N ARG A 151 17.67 -7.83 5.75
CA ARG A 151 17.67 -8.91 6.73
C ARG A 151 19.01 -9.64 6.82
N GLU A 152 19.79 -9.64 5.74
CA GLU A 152 21.07 -10.34 5.69
C GLU A 152 22.20 -9.56 6.35
N LYS A 153 21.99 -8.31 6.69
CA LYS A 153 22.99 -7.45 7.33
C LYS A 153 23.13 -7.72 8.82
#